data_ad6b1037ef30712f7def2daa77ea3836
#
_entry.id   ad6b1037ef30712f7def2daa77ea3836
#
_cell.length_a   1.000
_cell.length_b   1.000
_cell.length_c   1.000
_cell.angle_alpha   90.00
_cell.angle_beta   90.00
_cell.angle_gamma   90.00
#
_symmetry.space_group_name_H-M   'P 1'
#
loop_
_entity.id
_entity.type
_entity.pdbx_description
1 polymer ?
#
loop_
_entity_poly.entity_id
_entity_poly.type
_entity_poly.pdbx_seq_one_letter_code
_entity_poly.pdbx_strand_id
1 'polypeptide(L)'
;LETWRPYSDADLGSRIRVIWEGSEYRGRGRETIWDGHAELKNNRFRKLDPINRYNLDKRFEQTGESRVEWTALTTGGFGGFDAWLDDASSGSLYIETHLVQVEIPLEDIGRDDLVFENGGIDRRIRVFRMPDENPVDRVVLKRDVTVRQDSDDALYVRIIQEDGHIIWSSPIYLIPPA
;
A
#
# COMPACT_ATOMS: atom_id res chain seq x y z
N LEU A 1 1.21 -1.18 15.53
CA LEU A 1 1.96 -1.70 14.39
C LEU A 1 2.90 -0.62 13.89
N GLU A 2 4.21 -0.90 13.85
CA GLU A 2 5.19 0.01 13.27
C GLU A 2 5.52 -0.47 11.86
N THR A 3 5.42 0.41 10.88
CA THR A 3 5.80 0.14 9.49
C THR A 3 7.21 0.65 9.24
N TRP A 4 8.06 -0.18 8.65
CA TRP A 4 9.41 0.19 8.25
C TRP A 4 9.61 -0.16 6.76
N ARG A 5 10.33 0.71 6.05
CA ARG A 5 10.71 0.51 4.66
C ARG A 5 12.22 0.48 4.51
N PRO A 6 12.78 -0.45 3.72
CA PRO A 6 14.22 -0.64 3.57
C PRO A 6 14.89 0.38 2.64
N TYR A 7 14.35 1.58 2.54
CA TYR A 7 14.88 2.68 1.71
C TYR A 7 14.64 4.03 2.39
N SER A 8 15.43 5.01 2.02
CA SER A 8 15.37 6.39 2.52
C SER A 8 14.70 7.32 1.50
N ASP A 9 14.48 8.58 1.88
CA ASP A 9 13.93 9.58 0.97
C ASP A 9 14.86 9.89 -0.22
N ALA A 10 16.16 9.69 -0.03
CA ALA A 10 17.16 9.87 -1.10
C ALA A 10 17.07 8.78 -2.19
N ASP A 11 16.46 7.64 -1.88
CA ASP A 11 16.28 6.52 -2.80
C ASP A 11 14.99 6.61 -3.62
N LEU A 12 14.11 7.58 -3.31
CA LEU A 12 12.81 7.72 -3.96
C LEU A 12 12.93 8.09 -5.42
N GLY A 13 12.17 7.39 -6.25
CA GLY A 13 12.12 7.59 -7.69
C GLY A 13 10.80 8.21 -8.16
N SER A 14 10.47 7.97 -9.41
CA SER A 14 9.21 8.34 -10.03
C SER A 14 8.07 7.34 -9.70
N ARG A 15 8.37 6.21 -9.05
CA ARG A 15 7.42 5.15 -8.72
C ARG A 15 6.56 5.53 -7.52
N ILE A 16 5.26 5.51 -7.71
CA ILE A 16 4.27 5.63 -6.63
C ILE A 16 3.50 4.32 -6.50
N ARG A 17 3.04 4.02 -5.29
CA ARG A 17 2.18 2.88 -5.00
C ARG A 17 0.84 3.36 -4.48
N VAL A 18 -0.24 2.83 -5.07
CA VAL A 18 -1.61 3.01 -4.61
C VAL A 18 -2.13 1.68 -4.09
N ILE A 19 -2.57 1.66 -2.83
CA ILE A 19 -3.13 0.47 -2.17
C ILE A 19 -4.55 0.78 -1.71
N TRP A 20 -5.49 -0.09 -2.00
CA TRP A 20 -6.79 -0.16 -1.34
C TRP A 20 -6.86 -1.40 -0.48
N GLU A 21 -7.38 -1.25 0.74
CA GLU A 21 -7.38 -2.34 1.73
C GLU A 21 -8.56 -2.28 2.67
N GLY A 22 -8.71 -3.36 3.45
CA GLY A 22 -9.67 -3.45 4.54
C GLY A 22 -11.03 -4.00 4.14
N SER A 23 -11.97 -3.91 5.09
CA SER A 23 -13.32 -4.42 4.95
C SER A 23 -14.33 -3.56 5.72
N GLU A 24 -15.61 -3.66 5.34
CA GLU A 24 -16.66 -2.90 5.99
C GLU A 24 -16.87 -3.35 7.45
N TYR A 25 -16.88 -4.67 7.69
CA TYR A 25 -17.02 -5.25 9.03
C TYR A 25 -16.40 -6.65 9.11
N ARG A 26 -16.34 -7.23 10.32
CA ARG A 26 -15.88 -8.60 10.52
C ARG A 26 -17.02 -9.59 10.25
N GLY A 27 -16.70 -10.71 9.60
CA GLY A 27 -17.64 -11.79 9.39
C GLY A 27 -17.83 -12.15 7.91
N ARG A 28 -18.91 -12.89 7.63
CA ARG A 28 -19.28 -13.26 6.25
C ARG A 28 -19.91 -12.04 5.57
N GLY A 29 -19.65 -11.86 4.25
CA GLY A 29 -20.15 -10.72 3.48
C GLY A 29 -19.42 -9.40 3.75
N ARG A 30 -18.17 -9.47 4.24
CA ARG A 30 -17.31 -8.31 4.51
C ARG A 30 -16.65 -7.73 3.25
N GLU A 31 -17.22 -7.99 2.11
CA GLU A 31 -16.68 -7.54 0.84
C GLU A 31 -16.69 -6.02 0.74
N THR A 32 -15.58 -5.46 0.28
CA THR A 32 -15.48 -4.06 -0.09
C THR A 32 -15.12 -3.97 -1.56
N ILE A 33 -15.97 -3.30 -2.33
CA ILE A 33 -15.75 -3.03 -3.75
C ILE A 33 -14.89 -1.78 -3.85
N TRP A 34 -13.85 -1.84 -4.68
CA TRP A 34 -12.90 -0.76 -4.92
C TRP A 34 -12.84 -0.36 -6.40
N ASP A 35 -13.92 -0.63 -7.15
CA ASP A 35 -14.00 -0.24 -8.54
C ASP A 35 -13.76 1.28 -8.67
N GLY A 36 -12.90 1.67 -9.62
CA GLY A 36 -12.53 3.05 -9.73
C GLY A 36 -11.55 3.34 -10.86
N HIS A 37 -11.01 4.53 -10.80
CA HIS A 37 -9.97 4.97 -11.70
C HIS A 37 -8.98 5.91 -11.00
N ALA A 38 -7.80 6.02 -11.61
CA ALA A 38 -6.84 7.06 -11.28
C ALA A 38 -6.45 7.82 -12.55
N GLU A 39 -6.24 9.12 -12.40
CA GLU A 39 -5.87 10.00 -13.49
C GLU A 39 -4.76 10.97 -13.07
N LEU A 40 -3.75 11.09 -13.91
CA LEU A 40 -2.69 12.09 -13.76
C LEU A 40 -3.07 13.37 -14.51
N LYS A 41 -2.99 14.49 -13.81
CA LYS A 41 -3.08 15.82 -14.42
C LYS A 41 -1.69 16.39 -14.63
N ASN A 42 -1.39 16.85 -15.84
CA ASN A 42 -0.08 17.39 -16.24
C ASN A 42 1.08 16.37 -16.06
N ASN A 43 0.79 15.07 -16.18
CA ASN A 43 1.76 13.99 -16.14
C ASN A 43 1.23 12.74 -16.87
N ARG A 44 2.03 11.69 -16.96
CA ARG A 44 1.63 10.42 -17.58
C ARG A 44 2.29 9.21 -16.92
N PHE A 45 1.65 8.06 -17.08
CA PHE A 45 2.16 6.77 -16.65
C PHE A 45 3.14 6.22 -17.69
N ARG A 46 4.38 5.94 -17.30
CA ARG A 46 5.35 5.20 -18.11
C ARG A 46 5.12 3.70 -18.02
N LYS A 47 4.73 3.23 -16.82
CA LYS A 47 4.50 1.83 -16.53
C LYS A 47 3.47 1.70 -15.41
N LEU A 48 2.66 0.64 -15.47
CA LEU A 48 1.70 0.26 -14.46
C LEU A 48 1.83 -1.24 -14.16
N ASP A 49 1.95 -1.61 -12.88
CA ASP A 49 1.97 -3.00 -12.42
C ASP A 49 0.89 -3.21 -11.35
N PRO A 50 -0.12 -4.05 -11.59
CA PRO A 50 -1.14 -4.35 -10.59
C PRO A 50 -0.58 -5.24 -9.47
N ILE A 51 -1.07 -4.99 -8.24
CA ILE A 51 -0.71 -5.74 -7.03
C ILE A 51 -1.89 -6.59 -6.60
N ASN A 52 -1.64 -7.88 -6.27
CA ASN A 52 -2.66 -8.84 -5.83
C ASN A 52 -3.82 -9.01 -6.82
N ARG A 53 -3.56 -8.87 -8.10
CA ARG A 53 -4.54 -9.13 -9.16
C ARG A 53 -4.58 -10.64 -9.49
N TYR A 54 -5.15 -11.43 -8.60
CA TYR A 54 -5.24 -12.89 -8.78
C TYR A 54 -6.30 -13.32 -9.79
N ASN A 55 -7.33 -12.50 -10.01
CA ASN A 55 -8.37 -12.75 -11.01
C ASN A 55 -8.11 -11.85 -12.23
N LEU A 56 -7.64 -12.46 -13.31
CA LEU A 56 -7.32 -11.76 -14.56
C LEU A 56 -8.56 -11.26 -15.32
N ASP A 57 -9.76 -11.78 -15.01
CA ASP A 57 -11.02 -11.30 -15.59
C ASP A 57 -11.46 -9.94 -14.99
N LYS A 58 -10.88 -9.55 -13.85
CA LYS A 58 -11.07 -8.22 -13.28
C LYS A 58 -10.33 -7.18 -14.12
N ARG A 59 -11.03 -6.09 -14.42
CA ARG A 59 -10.48 -5.00 -15.22
C ARG A 59 -9.28 -4.38 -14.51
N PHE A 60 -8.22 -4.19 -15.24
CA PHE A 60 -7.11 -3.27 -14.94
C PHE A 60 -6.57 -2.82 -16.28
N GLU A 61 -6.91 -1.62 -16.69
CA GLU A 61 -6.69 -1.15 -18.05
C GLU A 61 -6.22 0.30 -18.04
N GLN A 62 -5.10 0.54 -18.72
CA GLN A 62 -4.63 1.90 -18.99
C GLN A 62 -5.39 2.47 -20.19
N THR A 63 -6.06 3.59 -19.98
CA THR A 63 -6.81 4.30 -21.01
C THR A 63 -6.08 5.60 -21.36
N GLY A 64 -5.37 5.60 -22.48
CA GLY A 64 -4.47 6.71 -22.84
C GLY A 64 -3.19 6.70 -22.00
N GLU A 65 -2.54 7.87 -21.88
CA GLU A 65 -1.24 8.00 -21.19
C GLU A 65 -1.38 8.34 -19.70
N SER A 66 -2.53 8.90 -19.30
CA SER A 66 -2.69 9.48 -17.96
C SER A 66 -3.76 8.82 -17.10
N ARG A 67 -4.49 7.82 -17.61
CA ARG A 67 -5.63 7.22 -16.90
C ARG A 67 -5.52 5.70 -16.83
N VAL A 68 -5.86 5.15 -15.66
CA VAL A 68 -6.01 3.71 -15.41
C VAL A 68 -7.35 3.45 -14.73
N GLU A 69 -8.02 2.38 -15.13
CA GLU A 69 -9.31 1.95 -14.57
C GLU A 69 -9.22 0.51 -14.08
N TRP A 70 -9.90 0.21 -12.99
CA TRP A 70 -9.90 -1.12 -12.42
C TRP A 70 -11.25 -1.53 -11.83
N THR A 71 -11.42 -2.85 -11.69
CA THR A 71 -12.45 -3.48 -10.85
C THR A 71 -11.75 -4.31 -9.79
N ALA A 72 -12.07 -4.08 -8.52
CA ALA A 72 -11.43 -4.76 -7.41
C ALA A 72 -12.39 -5.00 -6.25
N LEU A 73 -12.10 -6.06 -5.50
CA LEU A 73 -12.86 -6.44 -4.33
C LEU A 73 -11.89 -6.96 -3.27
N THR A 74 -12.03 -6.48 -2.04
CA THR A 74 -11.28 -7.00 -0.89
C THR A 74 -12.22 -7.60 0.15
N THR A 75 -11.72 -8.58 0.90
CA THR A 75 -12.43 -9.21 2.02
C THR A 75 -11.61 -9.13 3.31
N GLY A 76 -10.94 -7.98 3.53
CA GLY A 76 -9.98 -7.74 4.60
C GLY A 76 -8.52 -7.89 4.17
N GLY A 77 -8.26 -8.19 2.90
CA GLY A 77 -6.94 -8.11 2.27
C GLY A 77 -6.71 -6.74 1.64
N PHE A 78 -5.79 -6.69 0.69
CA PHE A 78 -5.48 -5.50 -0.07
C PHE A 78 -5.25 -5.81 -1.55
N GLY A 79 -5.42 -4.80 -2.39
CA GLY A 79 -5.01 -4.75 -3.77
C GLY A 79 -4.44 -3.37 -4.08
N GLY A 80 -3.98 -3.17 -5.30
CA GLY A 80 -3.39 -1.90 -5.67
C GLY A 80 -2.66 -1.96 -7.00
N PHE A 81 -1.84 -0.94 -7.22
CA PHE A 81 -0.92 -0.90 -8.34
C PHE A 81 0.29 -0.03 -8.05
N ASP A 82 1.37 -0.31 -8.73
CA ASP A 82 2.52 0.56 -8.87
C ASP A 82 2.43 1.34 -10.18
N ALA A 83 2.79 2.60 -10.13
CA ALA A 83 2.84 3.47 -11.28
C ALA A 83 4.18 4.19 -11.34
N TRP A 84 4.91 4.05 -12.45
CA TRP A 84 6.09 4.87 -12.77
C TRP A 84 5.65 6.07 -13.59
N LEU A 85 5.98 7.24 -13.10
CA LEU A 85 5.59 8.52 -13.66
C LEU A 85 6.65 9.05 -14.64
N ASP A 86 6.25 9.88 -15.58
CA ASP A 86 7.17 10.55 -16.49
C ASP A 86 7.99 11.62 -15.72
N ASP A 87 7.32 12.38 -14.85
CA ASP A 87 7.95 13.31 -13.91
C ASP A 87 7.54 12.96 -12.48
N ALA A 88 8.51 12.94 -11.56
CA ALA A 88 8.26 12.53 -10.19
C ALA A 88 7.43 13.52 -9.37
N SER A 89 7.44 14.81 -9.72
CA SER A 89 6.90 15.88 -8.89
C SER A 89 5.86 16.77 -9.57
N SER A 90 5.85 16.80 -10.90
CA SER A 90 4.94 17.69 -11.65
C SER A 90 3.54 17.12 -11.76
N GLY A 91 2.53 17.95 -11.49
CA GLY A 91 1.13 17.61 -11.64
C GLY A 91 0.50 16.99 -10.39
N SER A 92 -0.63 16.32 -10.58
CA SER A 92 -1.38 15.69 -9.50
C SER A 92 -1.91 14.32 -9.90
N LEU A 93 -2.13 13.47 -8.89
CA LEU A 93 -2.82 12.19 -8.98
C LEU A 93 -4.25 12.37 -8.46
N TYR A 94 -5.22 12.14 -9.31
CA TYR A 94 -6.63 12.04 -8.93
C TYR A 94 -7.02 10.57 -8.82
N ILE A 95 -7.68 10.19 -7.73
CA ILE A 95 -8.21 8.84 -7.50
C ILE A 95 -9.70 8.97 -7.20
N GLU A 96 -10.50 8.17 -7.87
CA GLU A 96 -11.93 8.08 -7.62
C GLU A 96 -12.39 6.62 -7.56
N THR A 97 -13.04 6.31 -6.46
CA THR A 97 -13.85 5.12 -6.22
C THR A 97 -15.20 5.58 -5.67
N HIS A 98 -16.16 4.70 -5.49
CA HIS A 98 -17.41 5.07 -4.80
C HIS A 98 -17.22 5.37 -3.29
N LEU A 99 -16.04 5.05 -2.72
CA LEU A 99 -15.72 5.25 -1.30
C LEU A 99 -14.81 6.44 -1.06
N VAL A 100 -13.90 6.73 -1.97
CA VAL A 100 -12.86 7.75 -1.81
C VAL A 100 -12.74 8.54 -3.10
N GLN A 101 -12.69 9.86 -2.97
CA GLN A 101 -12.38 10.78 -4.04
C GLN A 101 -11.34 11.77 -3.53
N VAL A 102 -10.17 11.79 -4.17
CA VAL A 102 -9.04 12.61 -3.73
C VAL A 102 -8.18 13.05 -4.90
N GLU A 103 -7.63 14.25 -4.80
CA GLU A 103 -6.58 14.78 -5.68
C GLU A 103 -5.35 15.12 -4.83
N ILE A 104 -4.18 14.60 -5.22
CA ILE A 104 -2.94 14.67 -4.47
C ILE A 104 -1.88 15.30 -5.38
N PRO A 105 -1.28 16.46 -5.02
CA PRO A 105 -0.09 16.94 -5.70
C PRO A 105 1.02 15.90 -5.66
N LEU A 106 1.68 15.63 -6.78
CA LEU A 106 2.71 14.58 -6.83
C LEU A 106 3.92 14.89 -5.94
N GLU A 107 4.21 16.16 -5.71
CA GLU A 107 5.28 16.63 -4.80
C GLU A 107 4.99 16.27 -3.32
N ASP A 108 3.72 16.10 -2.93
CA ASP A 108 3.32 15.73 -1.58
C ASP A 108 3.44 14.21 -1.32
N ILE A 109 3.61 13.40 -2.36
CA ILE A 109 3.73 11.95 -2.24
C ILE A 109 5.18 11.60 -1.87
N GLY A 110 5.43 11.35 -0.60
CA GLY A 110 6.71 10.95 -0.04
C GLY A 110 6.78 9.45 0.28
N ARG A 111 7.79 9.09 1.09
CA ARG A 111 7.98 7.72 1.58
C ARG A 111 6.88 7.27 2.53
N ASP A 112 6.36 8.18 3.32
CA ASP A 112 5.32 7.87 4.30
C ASP A 112 3.95 7.79 3.63
N ASP A 113 3.05 6.99 4.21
CA ASP A 113 1.72 6.80 3.67
C ASP A 113 0.87 8.07 3.79
N LEU A 114 0.34 8.55 2.67
CA LEU A 114 -0.85 9.38 2.65
C LEU A 114 -2.06 8.45 2.75
N VAL A 115 -2.86 8.60 3.82
CA VAL A 115 -3.93 7.68 4.17
C VAL A 115 -5.28 8.36 4.04
N PHE A 116 -6.18 7.75 3.27
CA PHE A 116 -7.55 8.21 3.05
C PHE A 116 -8.52 7.17 3.62
N GLU A 117 -8.87 7.36 4.89
CA GLU A 117 -9.74 6.45 5.64
C GLU A 117 -11.20 6.57 5.18
N ASN A 118 -11.88 5.42 5.10
CA ASN A 118 -13.30 5.33 4.79
C ASN A 118 -14.05 4.41 5.78
N GLY A 119 -13.82 4.58 7.06
CA GLY A 119 -14.46 3.79 8.12
C GLY A 119 -14.14 2.29 8.05
N GLY A 120 -15.04 1.46 8.58
CA GLY A 120 -14.86 0.01 8.55
C GLY A 120 -13.66 -0.48 9.38
N ILE A 121 -13.07 -1.59 8.94
CA ILE A 121 -11.88 -2.18 9.54
C ILE A 121 -10.71 -1.98 8.59
N ASP A 122 -9.88 -0.97 8.87
CA ASP A 122 -8.75 -0.57 8.02
C ASP A 122 -9.15 -0.33 6.55
N ARG A 123 -10.40 0.11 6.32
CA ARG A 123 -10.93 0.39 4.99
C ARG A 123 -10.43 1.75 4.53
N ARG A 124 -9.43 1.75 3.64
CA ARG A 124 -8.73 2.96 3.23
C ARG A 124 -7.99 2.81 1.91
N ILE A 125 -7.63 3.94 1.33
CA ILE A 125 -6.62 4.03 0.28
C ILE A 125 -5.34 4.60 0.91
N ARG A 126 -4.20 4.03 0.53
CA ARG A 126 -2.87 4.55 0.88
C ARG A 126 -2.09 4.84 -0.38
N VAL A 127 -1.39 5.98 -0.38
CA VAL A 127 -0.52 6.38 -1.49
C VAL A 127 0.84 6.76 -0.92
N PHE A 128 1.90 6.25 -1.52
CA PHE A 128 3.27 6.56 -1.12
C PHE A 128 4.26 6.34 -2.28
N ARG A 129 5.45 6.91 -2.13
CA ARG A 129 6.52 6.83 -3.12
C ARG A 129 7.52 5.74 -2.79
N MET A 130 8.09 5.16 -3.83
CA MET A 130 9.07 4.07 -3.76
C MET A 130 10.27 4.37 -4.67
N PRO A 131 11.40 3.67 -4.48
CA PRO A 131 12.46 3.59 -5.49
C PRO A 131 11.91 3.05 -6.81
N ASP A 132 12.46 3.49 -7.92
CA ASP A 132 12.07 3.00 -9.25
C ASP A 132 12.36 1.50 -9.42
N GLU A 133 13.45 1.05 -8.82
CA GLU A 133 13.83 -0.35 -8.70
C GLU A 133 14.03 -0.69 -7.22
N ASN A 134 13.71 -1.92 -6.83
CA ASN A 134 13.96 -2.38 -5.47
C ASN A 134 15.33 -3.08 -5.41
N PRO A 135 16.39 -2.40 -4.95
CA PRO A 135 17.74 -2.95 -4.95
C PRO A 135 17.98 -3.91 -3.77
N VAL A 136 16.98 -4.13 -2.91
CA VAL A 136 17.17 -4.80 -1.62
C VAL A 136 16.70 -6.24 -1.69
N ASP A 137 17.64 -7.17 -1.77
CA ASP A 137 17.40 -8.62 -1.65
C ASP A 137 17.56 -9.14 -0.22
N ARG A 138 18.15 -8.33 0.68
CA ARG A 138 18.39 -8.69 2.07
C ARG A 138 18.15 -7.51 3.02
N VAL A 139 17.32 -7.75 4.02
CA VAL A 139 17.00 -6.79 5.07
C VAL A 139 17.48 -7.31 6.43
N VAL A 140 18.10 -6.45 7.21
CA VAL A 140 18.45 -6.71 8.62
C VAL A 140 17.83 -5.62 9.48
N LEU A 141 16.81 -5.97 10.26
CA LEU A 141 16.15 -5.09 11.20
C LEU A 141 16.59 -5.42 12.62
N LYS A 142 17.08 -4.43 13.36
CA LYS A 142 17.37 -4.52 14.79
C LYS A 142 16.50 -3.51 15.54
N ARG A 143 15.83 -3.98 16.58
CA ARG A 143 14.96 -3.16 17.44
C ARG A 143 15.18 -3.52 18.90
N ASP A 144 15.28 -2.51 19.74
CA ASP A 144 15.19 -2.66 21.17
C ASP A 144 13.72 -2.67 21.57
N VAL A 145 13.31 -3.61 22.40
CA VAL A 145 11.94 -3.77 22.84
C VAL A 145 11.90 -3.72 24.37
N THR A 146 11.06 -2.84 24.91
CA THR A 146 10.81 -2.80 26.34
C THR A 146 9.80 -3.89 26.71
N VAL A 147 10.24 -4.81 27.57
CA VAL A 147 9.39 -5.89 28.09
C VAL A 147 8.47 -5.30 29.19
N ARG A 148 7.18 -5.55 29.09
CA ARG A 148 6.23 -5.21 30.15
C ARG A 148 6.48 -6.10 31.37
N GLN A 149 6.34 -5.53 32.57
CA GLN A 149 6.60 -6.26 33.83
C GLN A 149 5.35 -6.99 34.35
N ASP A 150 4.18 -6.62 33.85
CA ASP A 150 2.87 -7.05 34.34
C ASP A 150 2.11 -7.98 33.40
N SER A 151 2.67 -8.26 32.22
CA SER A 151 2.02 -9.10 31.21
C SER A 151 3.02 -9.67 30.22
N ASP A 152 2.67 -10.80 29.62
CA ASP A 152 3.41 -11.38 28.53
C ASP A 152 3.24 -10.54 27.25
N ASP A 153 4.30 -10.43 26.48
CA ASP A 153 4.30 -9.81 25.14
C ASP A 153 4.56 -10.86 24.06
N ALA A 154 3.86 -10.74 22.96
CA ALA A 154 4.13 -11.56 21.77
C ALA A 154 4.58 -10.64 20.62
N LEU A 155 5.78 -10.90 20.13
CA LEU A 155 6.36 -10.17 19.00
C LEU A 155 6.39 -11.06 17.78
N TYR A 156 6.02 -10.52 16.63
CA TYR A 156 6.17 -11.18 15.34
C TYR A 156 6.51 -10.16 14.25
N VAL A 157 7.11 -10.64 13.20
CA VAL A 157 7.41 -9.85 12.01
C VAL A 157 6.43 -10.21 10.90
N ARG A 158 5.84 -9.19 10.30
CA ARG A 158 5.08 -9.31 9.06
C ARG A 158 5.86 -8.62 7.95
N ILE A 159 6.16 -9.34 6.89
CA ILE A 159 6.83 -8.82 5.71
C ILE A 159 5.81 -8.80 4.57
N ILE A 160 5.72 -7.67 3.88
CA ILE A 160 4.95 -7.55 2.65
C ILE A 160 5.97 -7.41 1.53
N GLN A 161 5.97 -8.38 0.62
CA GLN A 161 6.84 -8.37 -0.55
C GLN A 161 6.34 -7.35 -1.59
N GLU A 162 7.17 -7.05 -2.55
CA GLU A 162 6.86 -6.07 -3.59
C GLU A 162 5.63 -6.43 -4.41
N ASP A 163 5.43 -7.70 -4.70
CA ASP A 163 4.28 -8.26 -5.43
C ASP A 163 3.02 -8.41 -4.57
N GLY A 164 3.09 -8.07 -3.28
CA GLY A 164 1.98 -8.13 -2.34
C GLY A 164 1.87 -9.44 -1.53
N HIS A 165 2.77 -10.41 -1.74
CA HIS A 165 2.80 -11.60 -0.88
C HIS A 165 3.17 -11.25 0.56
N ILE A 166 2.57 -11.96 1.52
CA ILE A 166 2.77 -11.70 2.95
C ILE A 166 3.44 -12.89 3.60
N ILE A 167 4.50 -12.61 4.35
CA ILE A 167 5.23 -13.58 5.17
C ILE A 167 5.05 -13.18 6.63
N TRP A 168 4.82 -14.18 7.49
CA TRP A 168 4.71 -14.02 8.93
C TRP A 168 5.76 -14.88 9.63
N SER A 169 6.49 -14.30 10.60
CA SER A 169 7.33 -15.10 11.48
C SER A 169 6.48 -15.84 12.52
N SER A 170 7.05 -16.87 13.15
CA SER A 170 6.53 -17.37 14.42
C SER A 170 6.61 -16.27 15.49
N PRO A 171 5.68 -16.22 16.46
CA PRO A 171 5.77 -15.29 17.57
C PRO A 171 6.94 -15.63 18.50
N ILE A 172 7.57 -14.59 19.03
CA ILE A 172 8.52 -14.67 20.15
C ILE A 172 7.79 -14.11 21.37
N TYR A 173 7.67 -14.92 22.40
CA TYR A 173 7.04 -14.52 23.66
C TYR A 173 8.08 -13.96 24.61
N LEU A 174 7.84 -12.77 25.12
CA LEU A 174 8.62 -12.12 26.16
C LEU A 174 7.86 -12.28 27.47
N ILE A 175 8.42 -13.10 28.36
CA ILE A 175 7.83 -13.43 29.66
C ILE A 175 8.60 -12.65 30.72
N PRO A 176 7.95 -11.84 31.58
CA PRO A 176 8.65 -11.16 32.65
C PRO A 176 9.28 -12.16 33.62
N PRO A 177 10.44 -11.82 34.21
CA PRO A 177 11.04 -12.67 35.23
C PRO A 177 10.11 -12.81 36.43
N ALA A 178 10.07 -14.01 37.01
CA ALA A 178 9.30 -14.33 38.21
C ALA A 178 9.82 -13.60 39.44
#